data_a34a893fedb344b6597978e760ca4461
#
_entry.id   a34a893fedb344b6597978e760ca4461
#
_cell.length_a   1.000
_cell.length_b   1.000
_cell.length_c   1.000
_cell.angle_alpha   90.00
_cell.angle_beta   90.00
_cell.angle_gamma   90.00
#
_symmetry.space_group_name_H-M   'P 1'
#
loop_
_entity.id
_entity.type
_entity.pdbx_description
1 polymer ?
#
loop_
_entity_poly.entity_id
_entity_poly.type
_entity_poly.pdbx_seq_one_letter_code
_entity_poly.pdbx_strand_id
1 'polypeptide(L)'
;MIIREIKKEDNAKVKEIIQDSLKSLGLAVPGSAYFDPQLNDLYQYYNNLKHANYWVVELDGEVVGGIGIAPFSEQEKVCELQKLYLSPKAQGLGLSKKLMETALSFAPKHYEKCYLETMHELKTACILYEKFGFTLLQEPLPDSEHSAMDAWYLKNLN
;
A
#
# COMPACT_ATOMS: atom_id res chain seq x y z
N MET A 1 14.97 13.70 -2.88
CA MET A 1 13.88 12.75 -2.58
C MET A 1 13.00 13.31 -1.48
N ILE A 2 11.69 13.40 -1.73
CA ILE A 2 10.71 13.95 -0.79
C ILE A 2 9.58 12.94 -0.63
N ILE A 3 9.21 12.64 0.63
CA ILE A 3 7.99 11.87 0.93
C ILE A 3 7.01 12.83 1.59
N ARG A 4 5.80 12.90 1.05
CA ARG A 4 4.76 13.80 1.51
C ARG A 4 3.37 13.19 1.32
N GLU A 5 2.36 13.79 1.97
CA GLU A 5 0.98 13.34 1.78
C GLU A 5 0.51 13.64 0.35
N ILE A 6 -0.37 12.78 -0.15
CA ILE A 6 -0.95 12.93 -1.49
C ILE A 6 -1.75 14.23 -1.59
N LYS A 7 -1.68 14.88 -2.75
CA LYS A 7 -2.51 16.04 -3.11
C LYS A 7 -3.43 15.64 -4.26
N LYS A 8 -4.47 16.43 -4.47
CA LYS A 8 -5.43 16.18 -5.55
C LYS A 8 -4.74 16.10 -6.92
N GLU A 9 -3.73 16.94 -7.14
CA GLU A 9 -2.97 16.97 -8.40
C GLU A 9 -2.21 15.68 -8.68
N ASP A 10 -1.97 14.86 -7.64
CA ASP A 10 -1.22 13.61 -7.79
C ASP A 10 -2.09 12.45 -8.28
N ASN A 11 -3.41 12.58 -8.23
CA ASN A 11 -4.33 11.46 -8.50
C ASN A 11 -4.05 10.73 -9.81
N ALA A 12 -3.94 11.46 -10.91
CA ALA A 12 -3.75 10.85 -12.23
C ALA A 12 -2.42 10.08 -12.31
N LYS A 13 -1.35 10.67 -11.77
CA LYS A 13 -0.02 10.06 -11.81
C LYS A 13 0.05 8.81 -10.92
N VAL A 14 -0.53 8.87 -9.74
CA VAL A 14 -0.53 7.73 -8.81
C VAL A 14 -1.35 6.58 -9.41
N LYS A 15 -2.52 6.86 -9.98
CA LYS A 15 -3.32 5.85 -10.68
C LYS A 15 -2.52 5.18 -11.79
N GLU A 16 -1.84 5.97 -12.62
CA GLU A 16 -1.00 5.45 -13.70
C GLU A 16 0.08 4.50 -13.17
N ILE A 17 0.80 4.91 -12.12
CA ILE A 17 1.85 4.09 -11.52
C ILE A 17 1.29 2.77 -11.01
N ILE A 18 0.18 2.81 -10.30
CA ILE A 18 -0.46 1.61 -9.72
C ILE A 18 -0.91 0.66 -10.83
N GLN A 19 -1.62 1.18 -11.82
CA GLN A 19 -2.15 0.35 -12.90
C GLN A 19 -1.04 -0.21 -13.81
N ASP A 20 -0.03 0.59 -14.13
CA ASP A 20 1.11 0.12 -14.92
C ASP A 20 1.90 -0.96 -14.16
N SER A 21 2.09 -0.79 -12.86
CA SER A 21 2.77 -1.78 -12.03
C SER A 21 2.01 -3.11 -12.01
N LEU A 22 0.70 -3.06 -11.76
CA LEU A 22 -0.13 -4.26 -11.73
C LEU A 22 -0.17 -4.94 -13.09
N LYS A 23 -0.31 -4.17 -14.16
CA LYS A 23 -0.32 -4.72 -15.53
C LYS A 23 0.98 -5.42 -15.85
N SER A 24 2.13 -4.84 -15.48
CA SER A 24 3.45 -5.44 -15.72
C SER A 24 3.64 -6.75 -14.97
N LEU A 25 2.92 -6.95 -13.86
CA LEU A 25 2.96 -8.17 -13.06
C LEU A 25 1.89 -9.19 -13.47
N GLY A 26 1.11 -8.91 -14.53
CA GLY A 26 0.02 -9.78 -14.95
C GLY A 26 -1.20 -9.69 -14.04
N LEU A 27 -1.33 -8.63 -13.25
CA LEU A 27 -2.39 -8.45 -12.25
C LEU A 27 -3.47 -7.45 -12.65
N ALA A 28 -3.58 -7.10 -13.95
CA ALA A 28 -4.69 -6.31 -14.46
C ALA A 28 -5.93 -7.20 -14.61
N VAL A 29 -6.35 -7.82 -13.51
CA VAL A 29 -7.40 -8.85 -13.46
C VAL A 29 -8.40 -8.56 -12.34
N PRO A 30 -9.64 -9.08 -12.45
CA PRO A 30 -10.60 -8.97 -11.35
C PRO A 30 -10.03 -9.58 -10.06
N GLY A 31 -10.34 -8.98 -8.92
CA GLY A 31 -9.84 -9.43 -7.62
C GLY A 31 -8.50 -8.82 -7.23
N SER A 32 -7.90 -7.99 -8.11
CA SER A 32 -6.73 -7.18 -7.79
C SER A 32 -7.14 -5.72 -7.58
N ALA A 33 -6.20 -4.88 -7.16
CA ALA A 33 -6.47 -3.45 -6.98
C ALA A 33 -6.65 -2.69 -8.31
N TYR A 34 -6.37 -3.31 -9.47
CA TYR A 34 -6.43 -2.65 -10.77
C TYR A 34 -7.80 -2.01 -11.06
N PHE A 35 -8.86 -2.66 -10.61
CA PHE A 35 -10.24 -2.21 -10.87
C PHE A 35 -10.87 -1.51 -9.66
N ASP A 36 -10.10 -1.20 -8.61
CA ASP A 36 -10.64 -0.50 -7.45
C ASP A 36 -11.17 0.88 -7.86
N PRO A 37 -12.45 1.20 -7.57
CA PRO A 37 -13.03 2.48 -7.96
C PRO A 37 -12.30 3.69 -7.37
N GLN A 38 -11.71 3.54 -6.19
CA GLN A 38 -10.99 4.63 -5.51
C GLN A 38 -9.73 5.07 -6.26
N LEU A 39 -9.23 4.29 -7.22
CA LEU A 39 -8.09 4.71 -8.04
C LEU A 39 -8.37 5.97 -8.85
N ASN A 40 -9.63 6.30 -9.09
CA ASN A 40 -9.99 7.50 -9.83
C ASN A 40 -9.79 8.78 -9.02
N ASP A 41 -9.81 8.67 -7.68
CA ASP A 41 -9.61 9.83 -6.81
C ASP A 41 -9.08 9.35 -5.46
N LEU A 42 -7.81 8.95 -5.42
CA LEU A 42 -7.19 8.45 -4.19
C LEU A 42 -7.11 9.52 -3.11
N TYR A 43 -6.84 10.77 -3.50
CA TYR A 43 -6.80 11.86 -2.55
C TYR A 43 -8.11 11.93 -1.74
N GLN A 44 -9.25 11.94 -2.45
CA GLN A 44 -10.56 12.02 -1.80
C GLN A 44 -10.87 10.77 -0.97
N TYR A 45 -10.50 9.59 -1.51
CA TYR A 45 -10.74 8.33 -0.81
C TYR A 45 -10.08 8.32 0.57
N TYR A 46 -8.79 8.63 0.63
CA TYR A 46 -8.08 8.63 1.91
C TYR A 46 -8.45 9.79 2.79
N ASN A 47 -8.74 10.96 2.21
CA ASN A 47 -9.14 12.13 2.97
C ASN A 47 -10.51 11.98 3.64
N ASN A 48 -11.39 11.17 3.08
CA ASN A 48 -12.71 10.89 3.64
C ASN A 48 -12.71 9.82 4.74
N LEU A 49 -11.62 9.10 4.89
CA LEU A 49 -11.50 8.06 5.92
C LEU A 49 -10.84 8.63 7.16
N LYS A 50 -11.31 8.17 8.33
CA LYS A 50 -10.69 8.53 9.60
C LYS A 50 -9.44 7.70 9.80
N HIS A 51 -8.35 8.32 10.25
CA HIS A 51 -7.09 7.66 10.53
C HIS A 51 -6.51 6.92 9.32
N ALA A 52 -6.60 7.56 8.16
CA ALA A 52 -6.07 7.04 6.91
C ALA A 52 -5.20 8.10 6.24
N ASN A 53 -4.26 7.65 5.43
CA ASN A 53 -3.44 8.55 4.63
C ASN A 53 -2.80 7.80 3.48
N TYR A 54 -2.43 8.54 2.45
CA TYR A 54 -1.61 8.05 1.36
C TYR A 54 -0.43 9.00 1.18
N TRP A 55 0.78 8.45 1.17
CA TRP A 55 2.00 9.23 0.97
C TRP A 55 2.56 8.95 -0.41
N VAL A 56 3.09 9.98 -1.04
CA VAL A 56 3.78 9.86 -2.32
C VAL A 56 5.26 10.18 -2.14
N VAL A 57 6.09 9.62 -3.00
CA VAL A 57 7.51 9.94 -3.04
C VAL A 57 7.83 10.65 -4.36
N GLU A 58 8.58 11.75 -4.26
CA GLU A 58 9.04 12.52 -5.41
C GLU A 58 10.54 12.34 -5.61
N LEU A 59 10.94 12.17 -6.86
CA LEU A 59 12.33 12.27 -7.30
C LEU A 59 12.40 13.34 -8.37
N ASP A 60 13.29 14.32 -8.18
CA ASP A 60 13.48 15.41 -9.15
C ASP A 60 12.18 16.10 -9.55
N GLY A 61 11.30 16.31 -8.55
CA GLY A 61 10.02 16.99 -8.75
C GLY A 61 8.91 16.15 -9.37
N GLU A 62 9.14 14.85 -9.55
CA GLU A 62 8.15 13.94 -10.15
C GLU A 62 7.72 12.88 -9.14
N VAL A 63 6.42 12.64 -9.04
CA VAL A 63 5.88 11.55 -8.22
C VAL A 63 6.22 10.22 -8.88
N VAL A 64 6.89 9.33 -8.14
CA VAL A 64 7.37 8.04 -8.67
C VAL A 64 6.85 6.84 -7.87
N GLY A 65 6.03 7.06 -6.86
CA GLY A 65 5.45 5.96 -6.09
C GLY A 65 4.69 6.46 -4.88
N GLY A 66 4.17 5.51 -4.10
CA GLY A 66 3.43 5.83 -2.89
C GLY A 66 3.05 4.63 -2.07
N ILE A 67 2.42 4.89 -0.93
CA ILE A 67 1.97 3.88 0.03
C ILE A 67 0.79 4.44 0.83
N GLY A 68 -0.17 3.58 1.19
CA GLY A 68 -1.34 3.98 1.96
C GLY A 68 -1.54 3.17 3.23
N ILE A 69 -2.20 3.81 4.20
CA ILE A 69 -2.75 3.17 5.39
C ILE A 69 -4.23 3.54 5.46
N ALA A 70 -5.08 2.56 5.64
CA ALA A 70 -6.52 2.76 5.80
C ALA A 70 -7.07 1.76 6.82
N PRO A 71 -8.23 2.04 7.43
CA PRO A 71 -8.82 1.08 8.37
C PRO A 71 -9.23 -0.21 7.65
N PHE A 72 -8.96 -1.33 8.25
CA PHE A 72 -9.43 -2.64 7.78
C PHE A 72 -10.53 -3.18 8.68
N SER A 73 -10.30 -3.19 9.99
CA SER A 73 -11.31 -3.51 10.99
C SER A 73 -11.22 -2.49 12.12
N GLU A 74 -12.17 -1.55 12.15
CA GLU A 74 -12.19 -0.52 13.18
C GLU A 74 -12.43 -1.12 14.56
N GLN A 75 -13.30 -2.13 14.64
CA GLN A 75 -13.64 -2.80 15.88
C GLN A 75 -12.43 -3.48 16.50
N GLU A 76 -11.56 -4.08 15.70
CA GLU A 76 -10.38 -4.79 16.17
C GLU A 76 -9.11 -3.93 16.12
N LYS A 77 -9.22 -2.67 15.70
CA LYS A 77 -8.12 -1.72 15.58
C LYS A 77 -7.02 -2.23 14.64
N VAL A 78 -7.45 -2.79 13.51
CA VAL A 78 -6.55 -3.28 12.45
C VAL A 78 -6.62 -2.32 11.27
N CYS A 79 -5.46 -1.85 10.83
CA CYS A 79 -5.36 -1.11 9.58
C CYS A 79 -4.83 -2.01 8.47
N GLU A 80 -4.95 -1.53 7.23
CA GLU A 80 -4.37 -2.21 6.07
C GLU A 80 -3.33 -1.31 5.42
N LEU A 81 -2.16 -1.89 5.16
CA LEU A 81 -1.15 -1.26 4.32
C LEU A 81 -1.54 -1.54 2.87
N GLN A 82 -1.69 -0.48 2.10
CA GLN A 82 -2.28 -0.54 0.77
C GLN A 82 -1.41 0.13 -0.28
N LYS A 83 -1.48 -0.41 -1.49
CA LYS A 83 -1.05 0.27 -2.71
C LYS A 83 0.38 0.81 -2.65
N LEU A 84 1.31 -0.03 -2.17
CA LEU A 84 2.74 0.27 -2.21
C LEU A 84 3.25 -0.03 -3.62
N TYR A 85 3.52 1.00 -4.40
CA TYR A 85 4.01 0.85 -5.77
C TYR A 85 5.08 1.90 -6.07
N LEU A 86 6.05 1.51 -6.89
CA LEU A 86 7.09 2.40 -7.41
C LEU A 86 7.16 2.22 -8.93
N SER A 87 7.32 3.34 -9.64
CA SER A 87 7.61 3.27 -11.08
C SER A 87 8.98 2.60 -11.30
N PRO A 88 9.20 1.97 -12.49
CA PRO A 88 10.45 1.23 -12.72
C PRO A 88 11.73 2.04 -12.50
N LYS A 89 11.73 3.32 -12.87
CA LYS A 89 12.90 4.19 -12.70
C LYS A 89 13.25 4.49 -11.24
N ALA A 90 12.31 4.25 -10.33
CA ALA A 90 12.49 4.51 -8.90
C ALA A 90 12.87 3.26 -8.12
N GLN A 91 12.90 2.10 -8.76
CA GLN A 91 13.24 0.84 -8.10
C GLN A 91 14.74 0.75 -7.85
N GLY A 92 15.13 0.02 -6.80
CA GLY A 92 16.54 -0.18 -6.47
C GLY A 92 17.19 0.99 -5.73
N LEU A 93 16.42 2.00 -5.33
CA LEU A 93 16.93 3.20 -4.65
C LEU A 93 16.61 3.23 -3.15
N GLY A 94 16.02 2.15 -2.62
CA GLY A 94 15.64 2.09 -1.20
C GLY A 94 14.38 2.88 -0.86
N LEU A 95 13.60 3.31 -1.85
CA LEU A 95 12.42 4.13 -1.63
C LEU A 95 11.27 3.37 -0.98
N SER A 96 11.10 2.07 -1.30
CA SER A 96 10.09 1.23 -0.65
C SER A 96 10.31 1.16 0.85
N LYS A 97 11.56 1.03 1.28
CA LYS A 97 11.91 1.02 2.69
C LYS A 97 11.50 2.33 3.37
N LYS A 98 11.77 3.46 2.73
CA LYS A 98 11.43 4.77 3.29
C LYS A 98 9.92 4.99 3.34
N LEU A 99 9.19 4.53 2.34
CA LEU A 99 7.73 4.57 2.35
C LEU A 99 7.17 3.69 3.49
N MET A 100 7.73 2.49 3.67
CA MET A 100 7.33 1.61 4.78
C MET A 100 7.56 2.28 6.14
N GLU A 101 8.72 2.90 6.32
CA GLU A 101 9.04 3.61 7.55
C GLU A 101 8.03 4.74 7.82
N THR A 102 7.64 5.48 6.80
CA THR A 102 6.65 6.56 6.92
C THR A 102 5.27 6.01 7.34
N ALA A 103 4.79 4.99 6.63
CA ALA A 103 3.49 4.40 6.92
C ALA A 103 3.44 3.76 8.32
N LEU A 104 4.51 3.05 8.70
CA LEU A 104 4.57 2.37 9.99
C LEU A 104 4.91 3.30 11.16
N SER A 105 5.29 4.55 10.89
CA SER A 105 5.37 5.60 11.90
C SER A 105 3.99 6.20 12.20
N PHE A 106 3.11 6.19 11.21
CA PHE A 106 1.74 6.70 11.34
C PHE A 106 0.80 5.69 11.99
N ALA A 107 0.84 4.44 11.55
CA ALA A 107 -0.14 3.42 11.93
C ALA A 107 -0.26 3.18 13.45
N PRO A 108 0.84 3.10 14.24
CA PRO A 108 0.72 2.82 15.68
C PRO A 108 0.00 3.90 16.47
N LYS A 109 -0.13 5.10 15.92
CA LYS A 109 -0.85 6.20 16.59
C LYS A 109 -2.35 5.94 16.66
N HIS A 110 -2.86 5.05 15.80
CA HIS A 110 -4.30 4.84 15.65
C HIS A 110 -4.73 3.38 15.69
N TYR A 111 -3.79 2.44 15.50
CA TYR A 111 -4.09 1.01 15.34
C TYR A 111 -3.17 0.15 16.18
N GLU A 112 -3.62 -1.07 16.45
CA GLU A 112 -2.84 -2.06 17.18
C GLU A 112 -2.16 -3.07 16.27
N LYS A 113 -2.73 -3.30 15.09
CA LYS A 113 -2.19 -4.25 14.11
C LYS A 113 -2.30 -3.68 12.71
N CYS A 114 -1.41 -4.14 11.83
CA CYS A 114 -1.42 -3.79 10.42
C CYS A 114 -1.45 -5.06 9.58
N TYR A 115 -2.39 -5.12 8.65
CA TYR A 115 -2.63 -6.23 7.73
C TYR A 115 -2.23 -5.81 6.32
N LEU A 116 -1.84 -6.76 5.48
CA LEU A 116 -1.67 -6.52 4.05
C LEU A 116 -1.91 -7.81 3.25
N GLU A 117 -2.22 -7.64 1.98
CA GLU A 117 -2.44 -8.72 1.03
C GLU A 117 -1.46 -8.58 -0.14
N THR A 118 -0.86 -9.68 -0.55
CA THR A 118 0.13 -9.71 -1.63
C THR A 118 0.09 -11.07 -2.31
N MET A 119 1.11 -11.39 -3.10
CA MET A 119 1.24 -12.70 -3.74
C MET A 119 2.60 -13.31 -3.44
N HIS A 120 2.63 -14.62 -3.25
CA HIS A 120 3.87 -15.35 -2.96
C HIS A 120 4.94 -15.16 -4.04
N GLU A 121 4.54 -15.02 -5.29
CA GLU A 121 5.49 -14.85 -6.38
C GLU A 121 6.18 -13.47 -6.38
N LEU A 122 5.62 -12.50 -5.66
CA LEU A 122 6.24 -11.18 -5.46
C LEU A 122 7.27 -11.26 -4.33
N LYS A 123 8.33 -12.01 -4.57
CA LYS A 123 9.31 -12.37 -3.53
C LYS A 123 10.00 -11.17 -2.91
N THR A 124 10.35 -10.17 -3.71
CA THR A 124 11.02 -8.97 -3.21
C THR A 124 10.11 -8.21 -2.22
N ALA A 125 8.82 -8.12 -2.53
CA ALA A 125 7.85 -7.49 -1.63
C ALA A 125 7.68 -8.28 -0.35
N CYS A 126 7.58 -9.60 -0.45
CA CYS A 126 7.45 -10.48 0.72
C CYS A 126 8.64 -10.35 1.66
N ILE A 127 9.87 -10.31 1.10
CA ILE A 127 11.08 -10.12 1.89
C ILE A 127 11.06 -8.77 2.61
N LEU A 128 10.61 -7.71 1.92
CA LEU A 128 10.48 -6.38 2.51
C LEU A 128 9.53 -6.40 3.70
N TYR A 129 8.34 -6.99 3.55
CA TYR A 129 7.36 -7.06 4.62
C TYR A 129 7.89 -7.83 5.82
N GLU A 130 8.56 -8.95 5.58
CA GLU A 130 9.15 -9.76 6.66
C GLU A 130 10.24 -9.00 7.40
N LYS A 131 11.04 -8.21 6.70
CA LYS A 131 12.06 -7.35 7.33
C LYS A 131 11.45 -6.29 8.25
N PHE A 132 10.23 -5.86 7.96
CA PHE A 132 9.52 -4.90 8.79
C PHE A 132 8.68 -5.55 9.90
N GLY A 133 8.82 -6.87 10.08
CA GLY A 133 8.19 -7.57 11.19
C GLY A 133 6.80 -8.12 10.91
N PHE A 134 6.38 -8.14 9.65
CA PHE A 134 5.13 -8.78 9.26
C PHE A 134 5.29 -10.30 9.26
N THR A 135 4.28 -11.00 9.73
CA THR A 135 4.25 -12.46 9.79
C THR A 135 3.22 -13.00 8.79
N LEU A 136 3.60 -14.02 8.03
CA LEU A 136 2.73 -14.66 7.06
C LEU A 136 1.60 -15.42 7.77
N LEU A 137 0.36 -15.19 7.32
CA LEU A 137 -0.82 -15.90 7.79
C LEU A 137 -1.14 -17.08 6.89
N GLN A 138 -1.91 -18.05 7.42
CA GLN A 138 -2.35 -19.23 6.65
C GLN A 138 -3.58 -18.94 5.81
N GLU A 139 -4.34 -17.90 6.17
CA GLU A 139 -5.57 -17.51 5.45
C GLU A 139 -5.78 -16.00 5.60
N PRO A 140 -6.60 -15.38 4.72
CA PRO A 140 -6.88 -13.96 4.84
C PRO A 140 -7.74 -13.67 6.07
N LEU A 141 -7.66 -12.43 6.55
CA LEU A 141 -8.60 -11.97 7.58
C LEU A 141 -10.01 -11.86 6.96
N PRO A 142 -11.07 -11.98 7.77
CA PRO A 142 -12.43 -11.77 7.29
C PRO A 142 -12.58 -10.42 6.58
N ASP A 143 -13.44 -10.36 5.57
CA ASP A 143 -13.74 -9.15 4.77
C ASP A 143 -12.63 -8.73 3.80
N SER A 144 -11.68 -9.63 3.49
CA SER A 144 -10.69 -9.41 2.43
C SER A 144 -11.39 -9.18 1.09
N GLU A 145 -10.98 -8.12 0.35
CA GLU A 145 -11.61 -7.72 -0.91
C GLU A 145 -10.80 -8.11 -2.16
N HIS A 146 -9.51 -8.38 -2.03
CA HIS A 146 -8.64 -8.65 -3.17
C HIS A 146 -8.42 -10.16 -3.32
N SER A 147 -9.40 -10.84 -3.90
CA SER A 147 -9.43 -12.31 -4.02
C SER A 147 -8.35 -12.90 -4.92
N ALA A 148 -7.68 -12.07 -5.75
CA ALA A 148 -6.56 -12.53 -6.57
C ALA A 148 -5.25 -12.68 -5.77
N MET A 149 -5.20 -12.17 -4.54
CA MET A 149 -4.03 -12.27 -3.69
C MET A 149 -3.98 -13.64 -3.00
N ASP A 150 -2.79 -14.17 -2.80
CA ASP A 150 -2.60 -15.50 -2.19
C ASP A 150 -1.63 -15.52 -1.01
N ALA A 151 -1.18 -14.35 -0.57
CA ALA A 151 -0.32 -14.22 0.60
C ALA A 151 -0.82 -13.06 1.47
N TRP A 152 -0.93 -13.30 2.78
CA TRP A 152 -1.48 -12.37 3.74
C TRP A 152 -0.54 -12.24 4.91
N TYR A 153 -0.26 -11.01 5.32
CA TYR A 153 0.68 -10.71 6.39
C TYR A 153 0.03 -9.85 7.46
N LEU A 154 0.45 -10.04 8.69
CA LEU A 154 -0.03 -9.26 9.83
C LEU A 154 1.15 -8.86 10.72
N LYS A 155 1.09 -7.65 11.23
CA LYS A 155 2.11 -7.12 12.14
C LYS A 155 1.47 -6.51 13.38
N ASN A 156 2.00 -6.82 14.56
CA ASN A 156 1.68 -6.10 15.77
C ASN A 156 2.44 -4.78 15.76
N LEU A 157 1.73 -3.70 16.08
CA LEU A 157 2.28 -2.35 16.03
C LEU A 157 2.82 -1.86 17.39
N ASN A 158 2.67 -2.67 18.40
CA ASN A 158 3.13 -2.31 19.76
C ASN A 158 4.51 -2.85 20.03
#